data_67927150844feab6a7cfd90aac3e1a25
#
_entry.id   67927150844feab6a7cfd90aac3e1a25
#
_cell.length_a   1.000
_cell.length_b   1.000
_cell.length_c   1.000
_cell.angle_alpha   90.00
_cell.angle_beta   90.00
_cell.angle_gamma   90.00
#
_symmetry.space_group_name_H-M   'P 1'
#
loop_
_entity.id
_entity.type
_entity.pdbx_description
1 polymer ?
#
loop_
_entity_poly.entity_id
_entity_poly.type
_entity_poly.pdbx_seq_one_letter_code
_entity_poly.pdbx_strand_id
1 'polypeptide(L)'
;MNRASLPDFSIARGRRLLIALSGGADSVALAWMLAQRRDELDLTLAAAHVDHSIRGAESRADAEYCRELCERLDIPFYLERVDVPASRLPGEGIETAARRLRYEALRRIRTRIGADWIVLAHHMDDQAETVLMHLLRGSGPDGAGGMAERSDDLYRPLLNTPKRALEQLLADQGIPWRTDRTNLTPCTPRNALRLHGLPALEESYPGARAALARHAESMRCENRFMEAAVDAFLCEHLDSGPYGQRIRDPETADEAILRRVIRRLCGSSVSHDMLLSLTALCRSARGRLRVSASLQAEKTPGAIYFLPLPRELPEPTALAIPGETSLEHFGTLRVQPAPPVSVRDDPFRQVLRTDALSGAVLRTRRDGDRIRPLGCGDRLLSDVLTDRKIDRPLRDALPLVARGNRILWAVGVCIS
;
A
#
# COMPACT_ATOMS: atom_id res chain seq x y z
N MET A 1 18.92 36.17 8.74
CA MET A 1 18.78 34.73 8.45
C MET A 1 19.67 34.35 7.28
N ASN A 2 20.49 33.32 7.45
CA ASN A 2 21.31 32.83 6.33
C ASN A 2 20.39 32.23 5.27
N ARG A 3 20.49 32.67 4.01
CA ARG A 3 19.67 32.19 2.86
C ARG A 3 19.67 30.66 2.68
N ALA A 4 20.58 29.94 3.35
CA ALA A 4 20.76 28.50 3.26
C ALA A 4 19.73 27.64 4.03
N SER A 5 18.73 28.24 4.74
CA SER A 5 17.77 27.50 5.54
C SER A 5 16.31 27.60 5.07
N LEU A 6 16.04 28.28 3.97
CA LEU A 6 14.70 28.32 3.39
C LEU A 6 14.42 27.07 2.57
N PRO A 7 13.18 26.53 2.60
CA PRO A 7 12.80 25.36 1.82
C PRO A 7 13.01 25.59 0.31
N ASP A 8 13.46 24.56 -0.37
CA ASP A 8 13.48 24.54 -1.83
C ASP A 8 12.12 24.07 -2.36
N PHE A 9 11.43 24.94 -3.08
CA PHE A 9 10.16 24.64 -3.72
C PHE A 9 10.31 24.31 -5.22
N SER A 10 11.51 24.17 -5.75
CA SER A 10 11.78 24.00 -7.19
C SER A 10 11.06 22.79 -7.80
N ILE A 11 10.85 21.73 -7.02
CA ILE A 11 10.10 20.54 -7.42
C ILE A 11 8.62 20.85 -7.76
N ALA A 12 8.09 21.94 -7.25
CA ALA A 12 6.71 22.37 -7.48
C ALA A 12 6.56 23.33 -8.67
N ARG A 13 7.62 23.63 -9.40
CA ARG A 13 7.57 24.55 -10.55
C ARG A 13 6.48 24.15 -11.55
N GLY A 14 5.67 25.14 -11.97
CA GLY A 14 4.57 24.98 -12.92
C GLY A 14 3.38 24.21 -12.38
N ARG A 15 3.30 23.98 -11.04
CA ARG A 15 2.26 23.16 -10.43
C ARG A 15 1.11 24.01 -9.86
N ARG A 16 -0.07 23.39 -9.84
CA ARG A 16 -1.21 23.89 -9.11
C ARG A 16 -1.25 23.26 -7.71
N LEU A 17 -1.16 24.08 -6.67
CA LEU A 17 -1.01 23.64 -5.28
C LEU A 17 -2.25 24.03 -4.44
N LEU A 18 -2.73 23.09 -3.60
CA LEU A 18 -3.73 23.35 -2.58
C LEU A 18 -3.06 23.36 -1.21
N ILE A 19 -2.95 24.53 -0.59
CA ILE A 19 -2.34 24.72 0.74
C ILE A 19 -3.37 24.35 1.82
N ALA A 20 -3.04 23.39 2.68
CA ALA A 20 -3.84 23.08 3.86
C ALA A 20 -3.58 24.13 4.95
N LEU A 21 -4.43 25.14 5.04
CA LEU A 21 -4.26 26.30 5.90
C LEU A 21 -5.07 26.16 7.19
N SER A 22 -4.39 25.98 8.33
CA SER A 22 -5.03 25.86 9.65
C SER A 22 -5.11 27.18 10.42
N GLY A 23 -4.38 28.22 9.98
CA GLY A 23 -4.22 29.47 10.70
C GLY A 23 -3.07 29.47 11.71
N GLY A 24 -2.49 28.32 12.04
CA GLY A 24 -1.31 28.21 12.89
C GLY A 24 -0.02 28.65 12.19
N ALA A 25 1.02 29.01 12.97
CA ALA A 25 2.29 29.56 12.49
C ALA A 25 2.87 28.81 11.27
N ASP A 26 2.92 27.48 11.33
CA ASP A 26 3.56 26.66 10.31
C ASP A 26 2.83 26.77 8.96
N SER A 27 1.49 26.70 8.98
CA SER A 27 0.66 26.79 7.76
C SER A 27 0.61 28.21 7.19
N VAL A 28 0.66 29.23 8.05
CA VAL A 28 0.74 30.65 7.66
C VAL A 28 2.09 30.94 7.00
N ALA A 29 3.20 30.48 7.61
CA ALA A 29 4.53 30.61 7.03
C ALA A 29 4.65 29.93 5.67
N LEU A 30 4.09 28.71 5.54
CA LEU A 30 4.06 27.99 4.26
C LEU A 30 3.31 28.77 3.19
N ALA A 31 2.10 29.28 3.51
CA ALA A 31 1.28 30.03 2.56
C ALA A 31 2.00 31.31 2.11
N TRP A 32 2.61 32.03 3.06
CA TRP A 32 3.38 33.23 2.75
C TRP A 32 4.58 32.93 1.87
N MET A 33 5.41 31.93 2.20
CA MET A 33 6.58 31.55 1.41
C MET A 33 6.23 31.14 -0.02
N LEU A 34 5.15 30.37 -0.20
CA LEU A 34 4.70 29.98 -1.53
C LEU A 34 4.18 31.18 -2.34
N ALA A 35 3.45 32.11 -1.69
CA ALA A 35 3.01 33.35 -2.32
C ALA A 35 4.20 34.19 -2.82
N GLN A 36 5.27 34.32 -2.03
CA GLN A 36 6.48 35.06 -2.40
C GLN A 36 7.27 34.40 -3.56
N ARG A 37 7.09 33.12 -3.80
CA ARG A 37 7.79 32.37 -4.85
C ARG A 37 6.87 32.04 -6.04
N ARG A 38 5.61 32.55 -6.03
CA ARG A 38 4.58 32.23 -7.03
C ARG A 38 5.07 32.49 -8.46
N ASP A 39 5.52 33.69 -8.72
CA ASP A 39 5.92 34.12 -10.08
C ASP A 39 7.23 33.47 -10.51
N GLU A 40 8.21 33.37 -9.60
CA GLU A 40 9.50 32.73 -9.88
C GLU A 40 9.35 31.25 -10.27
N LEU A 41 8.40 30.56 -9.64
CA LEU A 41 8.19 29.12 -9.83
C LEU A 41 6.96 28.80 -10.69
N ASP A 42 6.29 29.81 -11.24
CA ASP A 42 5.08 29.63 -12.06
C ASP A 42 4.02 28.78 -11.33
N LEU A 43 3.73 29.14 -10.07
CA LEU A 43 2.78 28.39 -9.23
C LEU A 43 1.37 28.93 -9.38
N THR A 44 0.41 28.01 -9.51
CA THR A 44 -1.00 28.33 -9.27
C THR A 44 -1.35 27.90 -7.84
N LEU A 45 -1.72 28.86 -6.99
CA LEU A 45 -1.99 28.62 -5.57
C LEU A 45 -3.48 28.66 -5.27
N ALA A 46 -3.90 27.79 -4.37
CA ALA A 46 -5.19 27.83 -3.68
C ALA A 46 -4.99 27.41 -2.23
N ALA A 47 -5.84 27.86 -1.31
CA ALA A 47 -5.78 27.45 0.09
C ALA A 47 -7.11 26.87 0.56
N ALA A 48 -7.07 25.88 1.43
CA ALA A 48 -8.24 25.30 2.06
C ALA A 48 -8.11 25.25 3.57
N HIS A 49 -9.16 25.69 4.25
CA HIS A 49 -9.36 25.51 5.69
C HIS A 49 -10.45 24.46 5.91
N VAL A 50 -10.19 23.49 6.80
CA VAL A 50 -11.19 22.50 7.21
C VAL A 50 -11.60 22.77 8.64
N ASP A 51 -12.83 23.25 8.81
CA ASP A 51 -13.45 23.47 10.11
C ASP A 51 -14.08 22.17 10.62
N HIS A 52 -13.56 21.64 11.72
CA HIS A 52 -14.01 20.40 12.35
C HIS A 52 -15.30 20.55 13.17
N SER A 53 -15.84 21.79 13.28
CA SER A 53 -17.06 22.12 14.03
C SER A 53 -17.04 21.73 15.52
N ILE A 54 -15.84 21.54 16.11
CA ILE A 54 -15.69 21.06 17.50
C ILE A 54 -15.67 22.26 18.49
N ARG A 55 -15.14 23.42 18.10
CA ARG A 55 -14.84 24.56 18.99
C ARG A 55 -15.76 25.78 18.78
N GLY A 56 -16.83 25.66 18.00
CA GLY A 56 -17.85 26.70 17.86
C GLY A 56 -17.31 28.07 17.39
N ALA A 57 -17.29 29.06 18.27
CA ALA A 57 -16.87 30.42 17.92
C ALA A 57 -15.38 30.54 17.57
N GLU A 58 -14.51 29.79 18.22
CA GLU A 58 -13.06 29.80 17.93
C GLU A 58 -12.78 29.24 16.51
N SER A 59 -13.44 28.15 16.11
CA SER A 59 -13.29 27.62 14.75
C SER A 59 -13.71 28.62 13.67
N ARG A 60 -14.77 29.40 13.95
CA ARG A 60 -15.20 30.47 13.02
C ARG A 60 -14.17 31.61 12.92
N ALA A 61 -13.57 31.99 14.04
CA ALA A 61 -12.52 33.01 14.06
C ALA A 61 -11.25 32.57 13.35
N ASP A 62 -10.89 31.24 13.44
CA ASP A 62 -9.78 30.67 12.73
C ASP A 62 -10.03 30.64 11.20
N ALA A 63 -11.26 30.31 10.78
CA ALA A 63 -11.65 30.32 9.37
C ALA A 63 -11.63 31.73 8.77
N GLU A 64 -12.13 32.72 9.53
CA GLU A 64 -12.11 34.12 9.10
C GLU A 64 -10.70 34.68 8.99
N TYR A 65 -9.84 34.41 9.97
CA TYR A 65 -8.42 34.74 9.88
C TYR A 65 -7.76 34.15 8.62
N CYS A 66 -8.02 32.86 8.32
CA CYS A 66 -7.50 32.20 7.11
C CYS A 66 -7.99 32.87 5.83
N ARG A 67 -9.25 33.31 5.79
CA ARG A 67 -9.84 34.04 4.66
C ARG A 67 -9.12 35.36 4.43
N GLU A 68 -9.03 36.21 5.49
CA GLU A 68 -8.35 37.50 5.42
C GLU A 68 -6.87 37.37 5.01
N LEU A 69 -6.19 36.34 5.50
CA LEU A 69 -4.82 36.06 5.09
C LEU A 69 -4.73 35.75 3.58
N CYS A 70 -5.64 34.91 3.07
CA CYS A 70 -5.68 34.53 1.66
C CYS A 70 -6.00 35.74 0.77
N GLU A 71 -6.91 36.63 1.18
CA GLU A 71 -7.20 37.88 0.49
C GLU A 71 -5.95 38.78 0.39
N ARG A 72 -5.19 38.92 1.48
CA ARG A 72 -3.92 39.69 1.48
C ARG A 72 -2.84 39.07 0.61
N LEU A 73 -2.82 37.73 0.47
CA LEU A 73 -1.83 37.00 -0.36
C LEU A 73 -2.32 36.77 -1.79
N ASP A 74 -3.52 37.24 -2.13
CA ASP A 74 -4.17 37.00 -3.42
C ASP A 74 -4.19 35.48 -3.77
N ILE A 75 -4.69 34.66 -2.83
CA ILE A 75 -4.83 33.20 -2.95
C ILE A 75 -6.33 32.85 -2.84
N PRO A 76 -6.92 32.15 -3.82
CA PRO A 76 -8.28 31.63 -3.72
C PRO A 76 -8.47 30.77 -2.49
N PHE A 77 -9.50 31.06 -1.68
CA PHE A 77 -9.77 30.39 -0.41
C PHE A 77 -10.99 29.48 -0.46
N TYR A 78 -10.85 28.28 0.08
CA TYR A 78 -11.92 27.28 0.20
C TYR A 78 -12.13 26.90 1.66
N LEU A 79 -13.36 27.01 2.14
CA LEU A 79 -13.77 26.56 3.46
C LEU A 79 -14.62 25.29 3.33
N GLU A 80 -14.20 24.23 4.02
CA GLU A 80 -14.99 22.99 4.13
C GLU A 80 -15.29 22.76 5.61
N ARG A 81 -16.56 22.43 5.93
CA ARG A 81 -16.96 22.06 7.28
C ARG A 81 -17.22 20.57 7.37
N VAL A 82 -16.70 19.94 8.43
CA VAL A 82 -16.87 18.52 8.69
C VAL A 82 -17.42 18.34 10.11
N ASP A 83 -18.48 17.54 10.22
CA ASP A 83 -19.04 17.15 11.52
C ASP A 83 -18.33 15.87 11.98
N VAL A 84 -17.29 16.05 12.80
CA VAL A 84 -16.47 14.93 13.30
C VAL A 84 -17.29 14.00 14.20
N PRO A 85 -18.07 14.49 15.19
CA PRO A 85 -18.91 13.61 16.02
C PRO A 85 -19.88 12.74 15.21
N ALA A 86 -20.59 13.32 14.22
CA ALA A 86 -21.56 12.61 13.41
C ALA A 86 -20.94 11.65 12.39
N SER A 87 -19.71 11.92 11.96
CA SER A 87 -19.02 11.14 10.89
C SER A 87 -18.00 10.13 11.43
N ARG A 88 -17.95 9.90 12.74
CA ARG A 88 -17.02 8.98 13.40
C ARG A 88 -17.43 7.54 13.16
N LEU A 89 -16.47 6.69 12.80
CA LEU A 89 -16.69 5.26 12.64
C LEU A 89 -16.72 4.54 14.01
N PRO A 90 -17.43 3.40 14.14
CA PRO A 90 -17.42 2.60 15.37
C PRO A 90 -15.98 2.26 15.80
N GLY A 91 -15.64 2.54 17.07
CA GLY A 91 -14.29 2.29 17.61
C GLY A 91 -13.22 3.31 17.22
N GLU A 92 -13.51 4.30 16.36
CA GLU A 92 -12.56 5.32 15.94
C GLU A 92 -12.42 6.43 17.01
N GLY A 93 -11.18 6.80 17.36
CA GLY A 93 -10.93 7.97 18.23
C GLY A 93 -11.24 9.29 17.52
N ILE A 94 -11.63 10.33 18.29
CA ILE A 94 -12.00 11.66 17.74
C ILE A 94 -10.86 12.27 16.91
N GLU A 95 -9.61 12.18 17.36
CA GLU A 95 -8.44 12.70 16.64
C GLU A 95 -8.22 11.96 15.30
N THR A 96 -8.38 10.64 15.30
CA THR A 96 -8.26 9.81 14.09
C THR A 96 -9.36 10.17 13.08
N ALA A 97 -10.61 10.30 13.55
CA ALA A 97 -11.74 10.71 12.73
C ALA A 97 -11.53 12.11 12.14
N ALA A 98 -11.13 13.08 12.96
CA ALA A 98 -10.84 14.44 12.53
C ALA A 98 -9.74 14.47 11.46
N ARG A 99 -8.67 13.69 11.67
CA ARG A 99 -7.58 13.55 10.68
C ARG A 99 -8.08 12.95 9.37
N ARG A 100 -8.82 11.84 9.40
CA ARG A 100 -9.40 11.20 8.21
C ARG A 100 -10.28 12.17 7.44
N LEU A 101 -11.26 12.78 8.10
CA LEU A 101 -12.21 13.72 7.50
C LEU A 101 -11.51 14.95 6.89
N ARG A 102 -10.46 15.45 7.55
CA ARG A 102 -9.64 16.55 7.02
C ARG A 102 -9.00 16.18 5.69
N TYR A 103 -8.39 15.00 5.59
CA TYR A 103 -7.77 14.58 4.33
C TYR A 103 -8.80 14.30 3.24
N GLU A 104 -9.95 13.73 3.59
CA GLU A 104 -11.06 13.54 2.65
C GLU A 104 -11.57 14.87 2.09
N ALA A 105 -11.78 15.88 2.97
CA ALA A 105 -12.19 17.23 2.58
C ALA A 105 -11.15 17.89 1.66
N LEU A 106 -9.87 17.85 2.04
CA LEU A 106 -8.79 18.41 1.22
C LEU A 106 -8.69 17.74 -0.15
N ARG A 107 -8.85 16.41 -0.24
CA ARG A 107 -8.85 15.68 -1.51
C ARG A 107 -10.05 16.03 -2.39
N ARG A 108 -11.25 16.21 -1.81
CA ARG A 108 -12.42 16.69 -2.56
C ARG A 108 -12.15 18.06 -3.18
N ILE A 109 -11.61 19.01 -2.39
CA ILE A 109 -11.26 20.33 -2.90
C ILE A 109 -10.19 20.23 -3.98
N ARG A 110 -9.10 19.48 -3.74
CA ARG A 110 -8.01 19.26 -4.69
C ARG A 110 -8.54 18.79 -6.04
N THR A 111 -9.39 17.76 -6.05
CA THR A 111 -10.00 17.21 -7.28
C THR A 111 -10.87 18.24 -7.97
N ARG A 112 -11.71 18.97 -7.22
CA ARG A 112 -12.62 20.00 -7.76
C ARG A 112 -11.89 21.14 -8.47
N ILE A 113 -10.72 21.56 -7.95
CA ILE A 113 -9.94 22.66 -8.54
C ILE A 113 -8.85 22.18 -9.50
N GLY A 114 -8.67 20.87 -9.64
CA GLY A 114 -7.61 20.28 -10.46
C GLY A 114 -6.20 20.57 -9.95
N ALA A 115 -6.00 20.63 -8.60
CA ALA A 115 -4.67 20.83 -8.04
C ALA A 115 -3.84 19.54 -8.11
N ASP A 116 -2.56 19.68 -8.40
CA ASP A 116 -1.61 18.57 -8.46
C ASP A 116 -1.39 17.97 -7.08
N TRP A 117 -1.10 18.83 -6.10
CA TRP A 117 -0.77 18.41 -4.73
C TRP A 117 -1.50 19.22 -3.66
N ILE A 118 -1.74 18.53 -2.52
CA ILE A 118 -2.07 19.15 -1.24
C ILE A 118 -0.77 19.44 -0.51
N VAL A 119 -0.50 20.70 -0.18
CA VAL A 119 0.73 21.10 0.51
C VAL A 119 0.45 21.22 2.01
N LEU A 120 1.27 20.53 2.80
CA LEU A 120 1.15 20.43 4.24
C LEU A 120 2.36 21.07 4.94
N ALA A 121 2.11 21.81 6.01
CA ALA A 121 3.13 22.52 6.77
C ALA A 121 3.82 21.65 7.86
N HIS A 122 3.96 20.33 7.63
CA HIS A 122 4.75 19.50 8.54
C HIS A 122 6.21 19.93 8.48
N HIS A 123 6.81 20.13 9.66
CA HIS A 123 8.16 20.69 9.82
C HIS A 123 9.13 19.69 10.48
N MET A 124 10.38 20.10 10.71
CA MET A 124 11.43 19.25 11.29
C MET A 124 11.03 18.63 12.64
N ASP A 125 10.36 19.40 13.50
CA ASP A 125 9.96 18.91 14.82
C ASP A 125 8.89 17.81 14.69
N ASP A 126 7.91 17.95 13.75
CA ASP A 126 6.94 16.89 13.45
C ASP A 126 7.62 15.62 12.89
N GLN A 127 8.68 15.80 12.11
CA GLN A 127 9.47 14.69 11.60
C GLN A 127 10.17 13.95 12.74
N ALA A 128 10.81 14.68 13.65
CA ALA A 128 11.46 14.11 14.83
C ALA A 128 10.46 13.36 15.73
N GLU A 129 9.27 13.94 15.97
CA GLU A 129 8.18 13.27 16.69
C GLU A 129 7.80 11.94 16.02
N THR A 130 7.61 11.97 14.71
CA THR A 130 7.18 10.80 13.93
C THR A 130 8.22 9.69 13.96
N VAL A 131 9.49 10.02 13.73
CA VAL A 131 10.60 9.06 13.79
C VAL A 131 10.71 8.44 15.16
N LEU A 132 10.70 9.27 16.22
CA LEU A 132 10.82 8.78 17.59
C LEU A 132 9.63 7.88 17.97
N MET A 133 8.42 8.25 17.61
CA MET A 133 7.24 7.40 17.81
C MET A 133 7.35 6.05 17.10
N HIS A 134 7.87 6.03 15.89
CA HIS A 134 8.06 4.79 15.15
C HIS A 134 9.13 3.90 15.78
N LEU A 135 10.27 4.48 16.18
CA LEU A 135 11.34 3.75 16.88
C LEU A 135 10.85 3.15 18.19
N LEU A 136 10.13 3.91 19.01
CA LEU A 136 9.56 3.45 20.29
C LEU A 136 8.50 2.34 20.12
N ARG A 137 7.88 2.25 18.96
CA ARG A 137 6.94 1.16 18.59
C ARG A 137 7.64 -0.06 17.97
N GLY A 138 8.97 -0.05 17.88
CA GLY A 138 9.73 -1.14 17.27
C GLY A 138 9.65 -1.19 15.74
N SER A 139 9.37 -0.06 15.09
CA SER A 139 9.33 0.00 13.62
C SER A 139 10.71 -0.26 13.04
N GLY A 140 10.75 -1.04 11.95
CA GLY A 140 11.94 -1.24 11.14
C GLY A 140 12.34 0.01 10.33
N PRO A 141 13.27 -0.16 9.36
CA PRO A 141 13.80 0.94 8.53
C PRO A 141 12.74 1.80 7.85
N ASP A 142 11.61 1.20 7.44
CA ASP A 142 10.51 1.94 6.81
C ASP A 142 9.90 2.98 7.73
N GLY A 143 9.64 2.61 9.00
CA GLY A 143 9.16 3.54 10.01
C GLY A 143 10.20 4.58 10.41
N ALA A 144 11.48 4.20 10.46
CA ALA A 144 12.60 5.10 10.74
C ALA A 144 12.77 6.19 9.67
N GLY A 145 12.31 5.94 8.43
CA GLY A 145 12.24 6.93 7.36
C GLY A 145 11.28 8.09 7.62
N GLY A 146 10.41 8.00 8.63
CA GLY A 146 9.47 9.05 9.00
C GLY A 146 8.51 9.44 7.85
N MET A 147 8.19 10.74 7.77
CA MET A 147 7.37 11.27 6.68
C MET A 147 8.21 11.55 5.44
N ALA A 148 7.71 11.16 4.27
CA ALA A 148 8.32 11.55 3.00
C ALA A 148 7.92 12.99 2.64
N GLU A 149 8.82 13.71 1.98
CA GLU A 149 8.54 15.04 1.44
C GLU A 149 7.38 14.99 0.44
N ARG A 150 7.37 13.97 -0.42
CA ARG A 150 6.28 13.67 -1.33
C ARG A 150 5.74 12.27 -1.09
N SER A 151 4.43 12.14 -1.05
CA SER A 151 3.74 10.85 -1.06
C SER A 151 2.37 11.02 -1.72
N ASP A 152 2.10 10.26 -2.77
CA ASP A 152 0.87 10.33 -3.55
C ASP A 152 0.50 11.78 -3.93
N ASP A 153 -0.59 12.28 -3.35
CA ASP A 153 -1.15 13.61 -3.56
C ASP A 153 -0.67 14.66 -2.54
N LEU A 154 0.29 14.30 -1.67
CA LEU A 154 0.76 15.17 -0.58
C LEU A 154 2.18 15.68 -0.81
N TYR A 155 2.43 16.96 -0.50
CA TYR A 155 3.74 17.60 -0.51
C TYR A 155 4.02 18.28 0.82
N ARG A 156 5.20 18.05 1.42
CA ARG A 156 5.62 18.54 2.74
C ARG A 156 6.98 19.21 2.64
N PRO A 157 7.06 20.44 2.10
CA PRO A 157 8.33 21.10 1.83
C PRO A 157 9.11 21.53 3.08
N LEU A 158 8.48 21.55 4.26
CA LEU A 158 9.08 22.09 5.48
C LEU A 158 9.73 21.02 6.38
N LEU A 159 9.81 19.75 5.94
CA LEU A 159 10.29 18.66 6.80
C LEU A 159 11.72 18.84 7.33
N ASN A 160 12.53 19.67 6.70
CA ASN A 160 13.88 20.01 7.15
C ASN A 160 13.98 21.41 7.78
N THR A 161 12.85 22.10 7.95
CA THR A 161 12.82 23.48 8.51
C THR A 161 12.44 23.43 9.99
N PRO A 162 13.23 23.97 10.91
CA PRO A 162 12.88 24.05 12.32
C PRO A 162 11.65 24.92 12.54
N LYS A 163 10.75 24.52 13.45
CA LYS A 163 9.55 25.31 13.80
C LYS A 163 9.88 26.75 14.17
N ARG A 164 10.89 26.95 15.04
CA ARG A 164 11.34 28.29 15.46
C ARG A 164 11.73 29.20 14.30
N ALA A 165 12.23 28.63 13.19
CA ALA A 165 12.59 29.40 12.01
C ALA A 165 11.35 29.94 11.29
N LEU A 166 10.26 29.16 11.29
CA LEU A 166 8.96 29.57 10.73
C LEU A 166 8.33 30.68 11.57
N GLU A 167 8.34 30.54 12.89
CA GLU A 167 7.84 31.55 13.82
C GLU A 167 8.64 32.85 13.73
N GLN A 168 9.98 32.77 13.64
CA GLN A 168 10.86 33.94 13.47
C GLN A 168 10.59 34.63 12.15
N LEU A 169 10.42 33.86 11.05
CA LEU A 169 10.09 34.42 9.73
C LEU A 169 8.82 35.28 9.80
N LEU A 170 7.76 34.74 10.41
CA LEU A 170 6.49 35.48 10.54
C LEU A 170 6.63 36.70 11.42
N ALA A 171 7.37 36.63 12.53
CA ALA A 171 7.63 37.75 13.41
C ALA A 171 8.40 38.88 12.69
N ASP A 172 9.47 38.53 11.92
CA ASP A 172 10.25 39.47 11.12
C ASP A 172 9.40 40.17 10.03
N GLN A 173 8.34 39.51 9.56
CA GLN A 173 7.41 40.05 8.55
C GLN A 173 6.17 40.73 9.17
N GLY A 174 6.04 40.73 10.48
CA GLY A 174 4.88 41.30 11.18
C GLY A 174 3.56 40.56 10.88
N ILE A 175 3.62 39.28 10.55
CA ILE A 175 2.44 38.49 10.21
C ILE A 175 1.97 37.75 11.45
N PRO A 176 0.76 38.09 12.00
CA PRO A 176 0.20 37.36 13.12
C PRO A 176 -0.21 35.94 12.73
N TRP A 177 -0.38 35.07 13.71
CA TRP A 177 -0.93 33.71 13.54
C TRP A 177 -1.82 33.34 14.73
N ARG A 178 -2.60 32.26 14.55
CA ARG A 178 -3.47 31.72 15.60
C ARG A 178 -2.76 30.63 16.39
N THR A 179 -2.95 30.60 17.71
CA THR A 179 -2.38 29.54 18.57
C THR A 179 -3.48 28.62 19.05
N ASP A 180 -3.37 27.32 18.70
CA ASP A 180 -4.31 26.29 19.15
C ASP A 180 -3.94 25.84 20.58
N ARG A 181 -4.79 26.15 21.58
CA ARG A 181 -4.59 25.76 22.97
C ARG A 181 -4.65 24.25 23.22
N THR A 182 -5.26 23.47 22.35
CA THR A 182 -5.33 22.00 22.50
C THR A 182 -3.97 21.32 22.33
N ASN A 183 -3.01 21.98 21.69
CA ASN A 183 -1.63 21.49 21.56
C ASN A 183 -0.82 21.54 22.86
N LEU A 184 -1.36 22.18 23.91
CA LEU A 184 -0.68 22.39 25.20
C LEU A 184 -0.96 21.28 26.23
N THR A 185 -1.84 20.31 25.92
CA THR A 185 -2.20 19.24 26.84
C THR A 185 -1.62 17.90 26.40
N PRO A 186 -0.97 17.10 27.29
CA PRO A 186 -0.35 15.83 26.92
C PRO A 186 -1.37 14.68 26.82
N CYS A 187 -2.47 14.90 26.08
CA CYS A 187 -3.56 13.91 25.97
C CYS A 187 -3.22 12.73 25.06
N THR A 188 -2.18 12.83 24.24
CA THR A 188 -1.77 11.78 23.33
C THR A 188 -0.27 11.47 23.46
N PRO A 189 0.19 10.25 23.09
CA PRO A 189 1.62 9.93 23.07
C PRO A 189 2.45 10.93 22.25
N ARG A 190 1.89 11.46 21.16
CA ARG A 190 2.56 12.47 20.34
C ARG A 190 2.73 13.79 21.10
N ASN A 191 1.67 14.25 21.77
CA ASN A 191 1.75 15.46 22.58
C ASN A 191 2.71 15.29 23.77
N ALA A 192 2.74 14.11 24.41
CA ALA A 192 3.69 13.82 25.48
C ALA A 192 5.16 13.89 24.98
N LEU A 193 5.45 13.34 23.81
CA LEU A 193 6.78 13.46 23.20
C LEU A 193 7.12 14.90 22.83
N ARG A 194 6.18 15.67 22.31
CA ARG A 194 6.34 17.10 21.96
C ARG A 194 6.65 17.96 23.18
N LEU A 195 5.91 17.74 24.27
CA LEU A 195 5.95 18.61 25.45
C LEU A 195 7.06 18.20 26.45
N HIS A 196 7.42 16.93 26.50
CA HIS A 196 8.36 16.40 27.51
C HIS A 196 9.51 15.63 26.90
N GLY A 197 9.26 14.66 26.00
CA GLY A 197 10.29 13.75 25.50
C GLY A 197 11.36 14.46 24.64
N LEU A 198 10.94 15.18 23.60
CA LEU A 198 11.87 15.89 22.73
C LEU A 198 12.59 17.06 23.40
N PRO A 199 11.96 17.88 24.28
CA PRO A 199 12.68 18.87 25.06
C PRO A 199 13.78 18.26 25.93
N ALA A 200 13.49 17.18 26.67
CA ALA A 200 14.49 16.49 27.52
C ALA A 200 15.63 15.89 26.68
N LEU A 201 15.33 15.35 25.50
CA LEU A 201 16.36 14.89 24.56
C LEU A 201 17.21 16.06 24.05
N GLU A 202 16.60 17.18 23.72
CA GLU A 202 17.30 18.38 23.23
C GLU A 202 18.20 19.00 24.29
N GLU A 203 17.81 18.94 25.58
CA GLU A 203 18.62 19.38 26.70
C GLU A 203 19.86 18.50 26.88
N SER A 204 19.69 17.16 26.77
CA SER A 204 20.78 16.20 26.94
C SER A 204 21.67 16.09 25.70
N TYR A 205 21.09 16.25 24.53
CA TYR A 205 21.74 16.13 23.22
C TYR A 205 21.32 17.29 22.31
N PRO A 206 21.96 18.45 22.40
CA PRO A 206 21.65 19.60 21.57
C PRO A 206 21.67 19.27 20.07
N GLY A 207 20.58 19.55 19.37
CA GLY A 207 20.40 19.19 17.97
C GLY A 207 19.75 17.81 17.73
N ALA A 208 19.17 17.18 18.76
CA ALA A 208 18.50 15.88 18.68
C ALA A 208 17.40 15.87 17.62
N ARG A 209 16.58 16.94 17.50
CA ARG A 209 15.52 17.04 16.47
C ARG A 209 16.10 17.01 15.06
N ALA A 210 17.15 17.80 14.83
CA ALA A 210 17.84 17.82 13.54
C ALA A 210 18.52 16.48 13.22
N ALA A 211 19.07 15.80 14.24
CA ALA A 211 19.68 14.47 14.07
C ALA A 211 18.63 13.43 13.66
N LEU A 212 17.47 13.40 14.31
CA LEU A 212 16.35 12.52 13.95
C LEU A 212 15.83 12.79 12.53
N ALA A 213 15.71 14.05 12.13
CA ALA A 213 15.30 14.43 10.77
C ALA A 213 16.30 13.97 9.71
N ARG A 214 17.62 14.14 9.96
CA ARG A 214 18.69 13.65 9.07
C ARG A 214 18.70 12.12 9.00
N HIS A 215 18.53 11.44 10.14
CA HIS A 215 18.41 9.99 10.17
C HIS A 215 17.25 9.50 9.30
N ALA A 216 16.08 10.14 9.39
CA ALA A 216 14.94 9.81 8.55
C ALA A 216 15.24 9.98 7.04
N GLU A 217 15.99 11.01 6.66
CA GLU A 217 16.39 11.23 5.28
C GLU A 217 17.31 10.10 4.78
N SER A 218 18.32 9.72 5.57
CA SER A 218 19.21 8.59 5.26
C SER A 218 18.41 7.30 5.10
N MET A 219 17.52 7.00 6.04
CA MET A 219 16.67 5.80 5.98
C MET A 219 15.76 5.80 4.76
N ARG A 220 15.21 6.93 4.36
CA ARG A 220 14.42 7.01 3.11
C ARG A 220 15.26 6.73 1.87
N CYS A 221 16.52 7.18 1.86
CA CYS A 221 17.44 6.89 0.75
C CYS A 221 17.71 5.38 0.65
N GLU A 222 18.06 4.75 1.77
CA GLU A 222 18.31 3.31 1.83
C GLU A 222 17.05 2.50 1.50
N ASN A 223 15.88 2.91 2.01
CA ASN A 223 14.62 2.25 1.73
C ASN A 223 14.27 2.27 0.23
N ARG A 224 14.55 3.35 -0.50
CA ARG A 224 14.34 3.38 -1.97
C ARG A 224 15.18 2.33 -2.70
N PHE A 225 16.43 2.14 -2.29
CA PHE A 225 17.29 1.11 -2.85
C PHE A 225 16.74 -0.30 -2.53
N MET A 226 16.34 -0.52 -1.29
CA MET A 226 15.75 -1.79 -0.87
C MET A 226 14.44 -2.10 -1.59
N GLU A 227 13.57 -1.11 -1.78
CA GLU A 227 12.33 -1.29 -2.54
C GLU A 227 12.59 -1.62 -4.01
N ALA A 228 13.57 -0.99 -4.64
CA ALA A 228 13.96 -1.35 -6.01
C ALA A 228 14.49 -2.79 -6.10
N ALA A 229 15.25 -3.25 -5.10
CA ALA A 229 15.71 -4.64 -5.04
C ALA A 229 14.54 -5.64 -4.83
N VAL A 230 13.56 -5.27 -4.00
CA VAL A 230 12.32 -6.05 -3.81
C VAL A 230 11.52 -6.12 -5.12
N ASP A 231 11.38 -5.00 -5.84
CA ASP A 231 10.67 -4.96 -7.12
C ASP A 231 11.35 -5.85 -8.17
N ALA A 232 12.67 -5.79 -8.26
CA ALA A 232 13.45 -6.64 -9.16
C ALA A 232 13.25 -8.12 -8.82
N PHE A 233 13.35 -8.50 -7.54
CA PHE A 233 13.11 -9.87 -7.10
C PHE A 233 11.69 -10.34 -7.41
N LEU A 234 10.67 -9.51 -7.13
CA LEU A 234 9.28 -9.87 -7.43
C LEU A 234 9.01 -9.98 -8.93
N CYS A 235 9.62 -9.14 -9.76
CA CYS A 235 9.49 -9.22 -11.22
C CYS A 235 9.98 -10.56 -11.76
N GLU A 236 11.04 -11.11 -11.17
CA GLU A 236 11.62 -12.39 -11.59
C GLU A 236 10.93 -13.61 -10.97
N HIS A 237 10.53 -13.53 -9.70
CA HIS A 237 10.15 -14.69 -8.89
C HIS A 237 8.66 -14.79 -8.55
N LEU A 238 7.87 -13.69 -8.69
CA LEU A 238 6.45 -13.69 -8.34
C LEU A 238 5.58 -14.15 -9.50
N ASP A 239 4.80 -15.18 -9.26
CA ASP A 239 3.68 -15.58 -10.10
C ASP A 239 2.36 -15.41 -9.35
N SER A 240 1.31 -15.05 -10.07
CA SER A 240 -0.06 -14.94 -9.53
C SER A 240 -0.99 -15.82 -10.36
N GLY A 241 -1.93 -16.46 -9.69
CA GLY A 241 -2.87 -17.34 -10.36
C GLY A 241 -4.06 -17.71 -9.47
N PRO A 242 -4.91 -18.66 -9.91
CA PRO A 242 -6.09 -19.11 -9.16
C PRO A 242 -5.75 -19.70 -7.77
N TYR A 243 -4.51 -20.09 -7.58
CA TYR A 243 -3.96 -20.58 -6.32
C TYR A 243 -3.52 -19.44 -5.37
N GLY A 244 -3.64 -18.18 -5.77
CA GLY A 244 -3.11 -17.03 -5.06
C GLY A 244 -1.77 -16.56 -5.62
N GLN A 245 -0.83 -16.21 -4.76
CA GLN A 245 0.51 -15.74 -5.13
C GLN A 245 1.57 -16.80 -4.84
N ARG A 246 2.55 -16.94 -5.73
CA ARG A 246 3.66 -17.88 -5.60
C ARG A 246 4.99 -17.15 -5.78
N ILE A 247 5.90 -17.33 -4.85
CA ILE A 247 7.30 -16.92 -4.99
C ILE A 247 8.13 -18.18 -5.35
N ARG A 248 8.81 -18.14 -6.48
CA ARG A 248 9.78 -19.16 -6.88
C ARG A 248 11.10 -18.92 -6.17
N ASP A 249 11.77 -20.00 -5.79
CA ASP A 249 13.11 -20.03 -5.21
C ASP A 249 13.34 -18.96 -4.11
N PRO A 250 12.45 -18.87 -3.10
CA PRO A 250 12.51 -17.81 -2.07
C PRO A 250 13.80 -17.86 -1.26
N GLU A 251 14.48 -19.00 -1.22
CA GLU A 251 15.77 -19.21 -0.55
C GLU A 251 16.92 -18.46 -1.23
N THR A 252 16.79 -18.00 -2.46
CA THR A 252 17.81 -17.23 -3.19
C THR A 252 17.86 -15.77 -2.76
N ALA A 253 16.76 -15.26 -2.17
CA ALA A 253 16.69 -13.89 -1.70
C ALA A 253 17.57 -13.68 -0.44
N ASP A 254 18.23 -12.52 -0.37
CA ASP A 254 18.75 -12.02 0.88
C ASP A 254 17.64 -11.86 1.93
N GLU A 255 17.96 -12.06 3.19
CA GLU A 255 16.97 -12.03 4.27
C GLU A 255 16.23 -10.67 4.37
N ALA A 256 16.94 -9.57 4.13
CA ALA A 256 16.35 -8.25 4.17
C ALA A 256 15.32 -8.04 3.05
N ILE A 257 15.61 -8.55 1.84
CA ILE A 257 14.70 -8.55 0.69
C ILE A 257 13.51 -9.46 0.99
N LEU A 258 13.76 -10.70 1.43
CA LEU A 258 12.72 -11.68 1.71
C LEU A 258 11.71 -11.18 2.76
N ARG A 259 12.18 -10.57 3.83
CA ARG A 259 11.31 -9.98 4.86
C ARG A 259 10.42 -8.86 4.31
N ARG A 260 10.91 -8.04 3.39
CA ARG A 260 10.13 -7.00 2.72
C ARG A 260 9.11 -7.59 1.73
N VAL A 261 9.52 -8.60 0.96
CA VAL A 261 8.62 -9.37 0.09
C VAL A 261 7.46 -9.95 0.89
N ILE A 262 7.73 -10.63 2.01
CA ILE A 262 6.69 -11.19 2.89
C ILE A 262 5.74 -10.11 3.39
N ARG A 263 6.26 -8.97 3.87
CA ARG A 263 5.42 -7.85 4.32
C ARG A 263 4.54 -7.29 3.20
N ARG A 264 5.07 -7.19 1.99
CA ARG A 264 4.32 -6.69 0.82
C ARG A 264 3.17 -7.63 0.43
N LEU A 265 3.39 -8.94 0.48
CA LEU A 265 2.38 -9.94 0.12
C LEU A 265 1.35 -10.20 1.23
N CYS A 266 1.75 -10.15 2.49
CA CYS A 266 0.89 -10.43 3.64
C CYS A 266 0.25 -9.17 4.24
N GLY A 267 0.68 -7.96 3.83
CA GLY A 267 0.24 -6.69 4.38
C GLY A 267 1.02 -6.23 5.60
N SER A 268 0.85 -4.95 5.95
CA SER A 268 1.60 -4.29 7.04
C SER A 268 1.21 -4.76 8.46
N SER A 269 0.16 -5.57 8.60
CA SER A 269 -0.34 -6.08 9.88
C SER A 269 0.39 -7.33 10.39
N VAL A 270 1.34 -7.88 9.63
CA VAL A 270 2.12 -9.05 10.02
C VAL A 270 3.02 -8.70 11.22
N SER A 271 2.84 -9.43 12.33
CA SER A 271 3.66 -9.27 13.53
C SER A 271 5.13 -9.65 13.27
N HIS A 272 6.04 -9.17 14.12
CA HIS A 272 7.46 -9.51 14.02
C HIS A 272 7.71 -11.02 14.09
N ASP A 273 7.05 -11.71 15.02
CA ASP A 273 7.20 -13.16 15.21
C ASP A 273 6.68 -13.96 14.00
N MET A 274 5.54 -13.51 13.43
CA MET A 274 5.01 -14.11 12.20
C MET A 274 5.96 -13.90 11.02
N LEU A 275 6.57 -12.71 10.91
CA LEU A 275 7.55 -12.42 9.87
C LEU A 275 8.79 -13.34 9.99
N LEU A 276 9.30 -13.55 11.20
CA LEU A 276 10.40 -14.49 11.45
C LEU A 276 10.01 -15.92 11.07
N SER A 277 8.80 -16.36 11.49
CA SER A 277 8.29 -17.70 11.18
C SER A 277 8.13 -17.93 9.68
N LEU A 278 7.62 -16.94 8.94
CA LEU A 278 7.50 -16.99 7.48
C LEU A 278 8.87 -16.99 6.79
N THR A 279 9.83 -16.21 7.30
CA THR A 279 11.20 -16.19 6.79
C THR A 279 11.86 -17.56 6.97
N ALA A 280 11.67 -18.20 8.13
CA ALA A 280 12.17 -19.56 8.38
C ALA A 280 11.46 -20.59 7.47
N LEU A 281 10.14 -20.45 7.26
CA LEU A 281 9.38 -21.31 6.37
C LEU A 281 9.91 -21.22 4.93
N CYS A 282 10.23 -20.03 4.42
CA CYS A 282 10.80 -19.83 3.09
C CYS A 282 12.11 -20.62 2.89
N ARG A 283 12.89 -20.80 3.93
CA ARG A 283 14.18 -21.51 3.92
C ARG A 283 14.06 -23.01 4.24
N SER A 284 12.89 -23.48 4.61
CA SER A 284 12.63 -24.89 4.86
C SER A 284 12.39 -25.68 3.56
N ALA A 285 12.54 -27.00 3.60
CA ALA A 285 12.23 -27.84 2.46
C ALA A 285 10.72 -27.88 2.15
N ARG A 286 9.88 -27.95 3.20
CA ARG A 286 8.40 -27.99 3.13
C ARG A 286 7.81 -27.51 4.46
N GLY A 287 6.59 -27.03 4.39
CA GLY A 287 5.84 -26.63 5.59
C GLY A 287 4.61 -25.84 5.26
N ARG A 288 3.82 -25.56 6.31
CA ARG A 288 2.60 -24.77 6.20
C ARG A 288 2.46 -23.90 7.45
N LEU A 289 2.03 -22.66 7.24
CA LEU A 289 1.80 -21.70 8.30
C LEU A 289 0.53 -20.89 8.02
N ARG A 290 -0.36 -20.76 9.00
CA ARG A 290 -1.51 -19.88 8.91
C ARG A 290 -1.07 -18.45 9.25
N VAL A 291 -1.19 -17.56 8.28
CA VAL A 291 -0.76 -16.16 8.42
C VAL A 291 -1.86 -15.32 9.07
N SER A 292 -3.11 -15.53 8.63
CA SER A 292 -4.29 -14.82 9.15
C SER A 292 -5.55 -15.68 9.02
N ALA A 293 -6.72 -15.13 9.35
CA ALA A 293 -8.00 -15.78 9.07
C ALA A 293 -8.20 -16.03 7.57
N SER A 294 -7.69 -15.14 6.72
CA SER A 294 -7.90 -15.15 5.27
C SER A 294 -6.67 -15.56 4.44
N LEU A 295 -5.53 -15.90 5.07
CA LEU A 295 -4.29 -16.17 4.34
C LEU A 295 -3.48 -17.31 4.99
N GLN A 296 -2.98 -18.23 4.17
CA GLN A 296 -2.09 -19.32 4.55
C GLN A 296 -0.86 -19.31 3.66
N ALA A 297 0.32 -19.57 4.24
CA ALA A 297 1.54 -19.84 3.49
C ALA A 297 1.81 -21.35 3.43
N GLU A 298 2.20 -21.87 2.27
CA GLU A 298 2.61 -23.28 2.06
C GLU A 298 3.90 -23.33 1.26
N LYS A 299 4.97 -23.88 1.85
CA LYS A 299 6.28 -24.10 1.21
C LYS A 299 6.34 -25.48 0.58
N THR A 300 6.75 -25.51 -0.66
CA THR A 300 7.09 -26.70 -1.45
C THR A 300 8.55 -26.59 -1.91
N PRO A 301 9.18 -27.67 -2.42
CA PRO A 301 10.51 -27.53 -3.03
C PRO A 301 10.50 -26.49 -4.15
N GLY A 302 11.39 -25.49 -4.04
CA GLY A 302 11.54 -24.43 -5.04
C GLY A 302 10.47 -23.33 -5.03
N ALA A 303 9.42 -23.38 -4.16
CA ALA A 303 8.43 -22.31 -4.12
C ALA A 303 7.74 -22.18 -2.75
N ILE A 304 7.26 -20.94 -2.45
CA ILE A 304 6.30 -20.69 -1.39
C ILE A 304 5.03 -20.07 -1.97
N TYR A 305 3.89 -20.55 -1.52
CA TYR A 305 2.56 -20.11 -1.93
C TYR A 305 1.87 -19.33 -0.82
N PHE A 306 1.24 -18.21 -1.16
CA PHE A 306 0.36 -17.43 -0.30
C PHE A 306 -1.07 -17.63 -0.77
N LEU A 307 -1.82 -18.47 -0.06
CA LEU A 307 -3.12 -18.99 -0.45
C LEU A 307 -4.23 -18.26 0.28
N PRO A 308 -5.26 -17.71 -0.40
CA PRO A 308 -6.43 -17.15 0.26
C PRO A 308 -7.21 -18.25 1.00
N LEU A 309 -7.91 -17.86 2.08
CA LEU A 309 -8.78 -18.72 2.88
C LEU A 309 -10.14 -18.00 3.15
N PRO A 310 -11.29 -18.71 3.13
CA PRO A 310 -11.44 -20.07 2.61
C PRO A 310 -11.08 -20.12 1.12
N ARG A 311 -10.62 -21.28 0.66
CA ARG A 311 -10.33 -21.48 -0.76
C ARG A 311 -11.64 -21.84 -1.46
N GLU A 312 -12.23 -20.89 -2.14
CA GLU A 312 -13.39 -21.13 -2.98
C GLU A 312 -12.96 -21.84 -4.26
N LEU A 313 -13.57 -22.98 -4.52
CA LEU A 313 -13.38 -23.71 -5.79
C LEU A 313 -14.60 -23.39 -6.67
N PRO A 314 -14.40 -23.14 -7.98
CA PRO A 314 -15.50 -22.79 -8.85
C PRO A 314 -16.42 -24.00 -9.07
N GLU A 315 -17.69 -23.71 -9.25
CA GLU A 315 -18.69 -24.71 -9.58
C GLU A 315 -18.43 -25.30 -10.98
N PRO A 316 -18.70 -26.60 -11.14
CA PRO A 316 -18.53 -27.24 -12.44
C PRO A 316 -19.42 -26.60 -13.51
N THR A 317 -18.82 -26.23 -14.64
CA THR A 317 -19.52 -25.60 -15.76
C THR A 317 -19.63 -26.58 -16.94
N ALA A 318 -20.81 -26.72 -17.51
CA ALA A 318 -21.02 -27.56 -18.70
C ALA A 318 -20.19 -27.05 -19.87
N LEU A 319 -19.54 -27.97 -20.60
CA LEU A 319 -18.67 -27.62 -21.72
C LEU A 319 -19.50 -27.21 -22.92
N ALA A 320 -19.27 -25.98 -23.45
CA ALA A 320 -19.87 -25.53 -24.70
C ALA A 320 -19.16 -26.17 -25.90
N ILE A 321 -19.90 -26.90 -26.76
CA ILE A 321 -19.35 -27.65 -27.89
C ILE A 321 -20.18 -27.45 -29.16
N PRO A 322 -19.70 -26.71 -30.18
CA PRO A 322 -18.55 -25.80 -30.13
C PRO A 322 -18.85 -24.57 -29.28
N GLY A 323 -17.81 -23.89 -28.76
CA GLY A 323 -18.01 -22.67 -28.00
C GLY A 323 -16.90 -22.39 -26.99
N GLU A 324 -17.16 -21.43 -26.13
CA GLU A 324 -16.28 -21.03 -25.03
C GLU A 324 -16.92 -21.36 -23.69
N THR A 325 -16.13 -21.90 -22.79
CA THR A 325 -16.53 -22.20 -21.42
C THR A 325 -15.53 -21.55 -20.47
N SER A 326 -15.98 -20.61 -19.66
CA SER A 326 -15.14 -19.97 -18.65
C SER A 326 -15.32 -20.66 -17.30
N LEU A 327 -14.20 -20.82 -16.59
CA LEU A 327 -14.18 -21.24 -15.19
C LEU A 327 -13.67 -20.05 -14.39
N GLU A 328 -14.49 -19.59 -13.45
CA GLU A 328 -14.20 -18.38 -12.69
C GLU A 328 -12.80 -18.42 -12.07
N HIS A 329 -12.00 -17.34 -12.28
CA HIS A 329 -10.59 -17.21 -11.87
C HIS A 329 -9.60 -18.22 -12.50
N PHE A 330 -10.04 -19.16 -13.35
CA PHE A 330 -9.19 -20.22 -13.91
C PHE A 330 -8.99 -20.10 -15.43
N GLY A 331 -9.69 -19.20 -16.08
CA GLY A 331 -9.56 -18.93 -17.51
C GLY A 331 -10.71 -19.48 -18.35
N THR A 332 -10.54 -19.37 -19.68
CA THR A 332 -11.56 -19.76 -20.66
C THR A 332 -11.02 -20.88 -21.56
N LEU A 333 -11.78 -21.96 -21.68
CA LEU A 333 -11.54 -23.05 -22.61
C LEU A 333 -12.40 -22.86 -23.86
N ARG A 334 -11.76 -22.83 -25.05
CA ARG A 334 -12.42 -22.77 -26.34
C ARG A 334 -12.44 -24.13 -27.01
N VAL A 335 -13.61 -24.60 -27.42
CA VAL A 335 -13.82 -25.83 -28.17
C VAL A 335 -14.26 -25.49 -29.58
N GLN A 336 -13.52 -26.01 -30.59
CA GLN A 336 -13.85 -25.82 -32.01
C GLN A 336 -13.60 -27.10 -32.78
N PRO A 337 -14.33 -27.35 -33.89
CA PRO A 337 -14.04 -28.45 -34.77
C PRO A 337 -12.63 -28.33 -35.34
N ALA A 338 -11.89 -29.43 -35.34
CA ALA A 338 -10.53 -29.49 -35.90
C ALA A 338 -10.34 -30.83 -36.64
N PRO A 339 -9.50 -30.86 -37.70
CA PRO A 339 -9.10 -32.13 -38.29
C PRO A 339 -8.35 -32.97 -37.27
N PRO A 340 -8.31 -34.31 -37.42
CA PRO A 340 -7.58 -35.20 -36.55
C PRO A 340 -6.06 -34.99 -36.73
N VAL A 341 -5.51 -34.07 -35.99
CA VAL A 341 -4.08 -33.72 -35.97
C VAL A 341 -3.53 -34.00 -34.58
N SER A 342 -2.37 -34.65 -34.52
CA SER A 342 -1.67 -34.84 -33.24
C SER A 342 -1.09 -33.49 -32.77
N VAL A 343 -1.61 -32.91 -31.68
CA VAL A 343 -1.06 -31.70 -31.03
C VAL A 343 -0.25 -32.17 -29.82
N ARG A 344 0.90 -32.77 -30.05
CA ARG A 344 1.72 -33.36 -28.98
C ARG A 344 2.56 -32.33 -28.21
N ASP A 345 2.81 -31.17 -28.82
CA ASP A 345 3.80 -30.22 -28.32
C ASP A 345 3.19 -29.02 -27.55
N ASP A 346 1.86 -28.89 -27.50
CA ASP A 346 1.19 -27.84 -26.76
C ASP A 346 0.30 -28.43 -25.65
N PRO A 347 0.70 -28.33 -24.36
CA PRO A 347 -0.07 -28.86 -23.24
C PRO A 347 -1.38 -28.12 -23.00
N PHE A 348 -1.55 -26.91 -23.56
CA PHE A 348 -2.77 -26.10 -23.48
C PHE A 348 -3.68 -26.22 -24.69
N ARG A 349 -3.32 -27.04 -25.66
CA ARG A 349 -4.12 -27.32 -26.86
C ARG A 349 -4.18 -28.82 -27.12
N GLN A 350 -5.38 -29.39 -27.20
CA GLN A 350 -5.55 -30.83 -27.40
C GLN A 350 -6.69 -31.12 -28.38
N VAL A 351 -6.62 -32.27 -29.04
CA VAL A 351 -7.67 -32.79 -29.94
C VAL A 351 -8.33 -34.00 -29.28
N LEU A 352 -9.61 -33.87 -29.02
CA LEU A 352 -10.44 -34.88 -28.39
C LEU A 352 -11.57 -35.30 -29.35
N ARG A 353 -12.00 -36.56 -29.25
CA ARG A 353 -13.17 -37.05 -30.00
C ARG A 353 -14.43 -36.35 -29.46
N THR A 354 -15.31 -35.94 -30.37
CA THR A 354 -16.56 -35.21 -30.02
C THR A 354 -17.47 -36.07 -29.14
N ASP A 355 -17.55 -37.39 -29.37
CA ASP A 355 -18.35 -38.31 -28.56
C ASP A 355 -17.82 -38.44 -27.12
N ALA A 356 -16.52 -38.32 -26.92
CA ALA A 356 -15.93 -38.33 -25.60
C ALA A 356 -16.27 -37.07 -24.77
N LEU A 357 -16.54 -35.94 -25.46
CA LEU A 357 -16.87 -34.66 -24.83
C LEU A 357 -18.35 -34.54 -24.45
N SER A 358 -19.22 -35.46 -24.90
CA SER A 358 -20.65 -35.42 -24.54
C SER A 358 -20.84 -35.55 -23.04
N GLY A 359 -21.54 -34.57 -22.43
CA GLY A 359 -21.74 -34.46 -20.97
C GLY A 359 -20.49 -34.14 -20.16
N ALA A 360 -19.41 -33.66 -20.81
CA ALA A 360 -18.23 -33.21 -20.11
C ALA A 360 -18.46 -31.84 -19.47
N VAL A 361 -17.78 -31.61 -18.37
CA VAL A 361 -17.77 -30.35 -17.61
C VAL A 361 -16.33 -29.84 -17.43
N LEU A 362 -16.19 -28.53 -17.36
CA LEU A 362 -14.97 -27.88 -16.91
C LEU A 362 -15.07 -27.66 -15.40
N ARG A 363 -14.13 -28.19 -14.63
CA ARG A 363 -14.10 -28.10 -13.17
C ARG A 363 -12.70 -28.26 -12.60
N THR A 364 -12.54 -28.06 -11.33
CA THR A 364 -11.33 -28.40 -10.58
C THR A 364 -11.33 -29.85 -10.08
N ARG A 365 -10.24 -30.28 -9.47
CA ARG A 365 -10.01 -31.64 -8.97
C ARG A 365 -11.00 -32.03 -7.85
N ARG A 366 -11.38 -33.31 -7.84
CA ARG A 366 -12.12 -33.98 -6.75
C ARG A 366 -11.38 -35.23 -6.30
N ASP A 367 -11.63 -35.65 -5.07
CA ASP A 367 -11.08 -36.91 -4.59
C ASP A 367 -11.68 -38.08 -5.39
N GLY A 368 -10.81 -39.05 -5.71
CA GLY A 368 -11.19 -40.19 -6.53
C GLY A 368 -11.18 -39.98 -8.03
N ASP A 369 -10.79 -38.80 -8.52
CA ASP A 369 -10.61 -38.54 -9.95
C ASP A 369 -9.58 -39.48 -10.56
N ARG A 370 -9.93 -40.05 -11.73
CA ARG A 370 -9.11 -41.01 -12.48
C ARG A 370 -8.84 -40.51 -13.90
N ILE A 371 -7.66 -40.78 -14.38
CA ILE A 371 -7.22 -40.47 -15.73
C ILE A 371 -6.48 -41.65 -16.33
N ARG A 372 -6.59 -41.83 -17.63
CA ARG A 372 -5.81 -42.84 -18.39
C ARG A 372 -4.86 -42.12 -19.34
N PRO A 373 -3.67 -41.70 -18.89
CA PRO A 373 -2.73 -41.01 -19.76
C PRO A 373 -2.37 -41.87 -21.00
N LEU A 374 -2.15 -41.23 -22.14
CA LEU A 374 -1.81 -41.91 -23.39
C LEU A 374 -0.64 -42.88 -23.18
N GLY A 375 -0.83 -44.17 -23.58
CA GLY A 375 0.14 -45.23 -23.40
C GLY A 375 0.24 -45.83 -21.99
N CYS A 376 -0.62 -45.38 -21.05
CA CYS A 376 -0.63 -45.87 -19.68
C CYS A 376 -1.97 -46.52 -19.31
N GLY A 377 -1.99 -47.27 -18.21
CA GLY A 377 -3.21 -47.78 -17.60
C GLY A 377 -4.03 -46.72 -16.90
N ASP A 378 -5.22 -47.08 -16.42
CA ASP A 378 -6.10 -46.23 -15.63
C ASP A 378 -5.48 -45.96 -14.22
N ARG A 379 -5.35 -44.71 -13.82
CA ARG A 379 -4.66 -44.29 -12.58
C ARG A 379 -5.45 -43.23 -11.85
N LEU A 380 -5.17 -43.06 -10.56
CA LEU A 380 -5.64 -41.87 -9.83
C LEU A 380 -4.95 -40.61 -10.37
N LEU A 381 -5.71 -39.53 -10.53
CA LEU A 381 -5.18 -38.26 -10.97
C LEU A 381 -4.12 -37.75 -9.99
N SER A 382 -4.32 -37.95 -8.69
CA SER A 382 -3.37 -37.58 -7.63
C SER A 382 -1.97 -38.14 -7.83
N ASP A 383 -1.91 -39.41 -8.29
CA ASP A 383 -0.63 -40.13 -8.53
C ASP A 383 0.06 -39.55 -9.74
N VAL A 384 -0.69 -39.34 -10.82
CA VAL A 384 -0.15 -38.74 -12.06
C VAL A 384 0.39 -37.33 -11.80
N LEU A 385 -0.32 -36.51 -11.02
CA LEU A 385 0.13 -35.17 -10.65
C LEU A 385 1.37 -35.21 -9.74
N THR A 386 1.51 -36.25 -8.92
CA THR A 386 2.69 -36.46 -8.06
C THR A 386 3.90 -36.86 -8.92
N ASP A 387 3.75 -37.80 -9.83
CA ASP A 387 4.81 -38.24 -10.75
C ASP A 387 5.28 -37.06 -11.65
N ARG A 388 4.37 -36.19 -12.05
CA ARG A 388 4.65 -34.98 -12.82
C ARG A 388 5.22 -33.83 -11.97
N LYS A 389 5.44 -34.05 -10.67
CA LYS A 389 5.96 -33.05 -9.71
C LYS A 389 5.17 -31.76 -9.68
N ILE A 390 3.84 -31.84 -9.91
CA ILE A 390 2.96 -30.67 -9.75
C ILE A 390 2.80 -30.37 -8.27
N ASP A 391 3.08 -29.15 -7.87
CA ASP A 391 2.94 -28.72 -6.48
C ASP A 391 1.48 -28.80 -6.00
N ARG A 392 1.29 -29.18 -4.73
CA ARG A 392 -0.03 -29.39 -4.16
C ARG A 392 -0.99 -28.21 -4.34
N PRO A 393 -0.60 -26.95 -4.07
CA PRO A 393 -1.48 -25.80 -4.29
C PRO A 393 -1.94 -25.66 -5.74
N LEU A 394 -1.09 -26.02 -6.70
CA LEU A 394 -1.43 -25.99 -8.13
C LEU A 394 -2.40 -27.11 -8.53
N ARG A 395 -2.30 -28.29 -7.88
CA ARG A 395 -3.18 -29.44 -8.22
C ARG A 395 -4.66 -29.11 -8.03
N ASP A 396 -4.98 -28.40 -6.94
CA ASP A 396 -6.34 -28.01 -6.63
C ASP A 396 -6.86 -26.85 -7.49
N ALA A 397 -5.94 -26.17 -8.20
CA ALA A 397 -6.24 -25.07 -9.12
C ALA A 397 -6.20 -25.48 -10.60
N LEU A 398 -5.99 -26.76 -10.92
CA LEU A 398 -5.94 -27.22 -12.31
C LEU A 398 -7.35 -27.27 -12.90
N PRO A 399 -7.59 -26.63 -14.08
CA PRO A 399 -8.81 -26.85 -14.85
C PRO A 399 -8.77 -28.25 -15.46
N LEU A 400 -9.87 -28.99 -15.29
CA LEU A 400 -10.04 -30.35 -15.76
C LEU A 400 -11.26 -30.44 -16.67
N VAL A 401 -11.08 -31.01 -17.86
CA VAL A 401 -12.20 -31.48 -18.67
C VAL A 401 -12.56 -32.89 -18.16
N ALA A 402 -13.72 -33.06 -17.57
CA ALA A 402 -14.10 -34.25 -16.87
C ALA A 402 -15.52 -34.73 -17.21
N ARG A 403 -15.75 -36.06 -17.17
CA ARG A 403 -17.06 -36.70 -17.23
C ARG A 403 -17.22 -37.60 -16.00
N GLY A 404 -18.05 -37.13 -15.03
CA GLY A 404 -18.08 -37.74 -13.71
C GLY A 404 -16.72 -37.64 -13.00
N ASN A 405 -16.17 -38.79 -12.58
CA ASN A 405 -14.84 -38.91 -11.98
C ASN A 405 -13.72 -39.22 -13.00
N ARG A 406 -14.07 -39.34 -14.29
CA ARG A 406 -13.10 -39.59 -15.35
C ARG A 406 -12.62 -38.31 -15.95
N ILE A 407 -11.31 -38.08 -15.89
CA ILE A 407 -10.66 -36.92 -16.46
C ILE A 407 -10.28 -37.23 -17.91
N LEU A 408 -10.76 -36.41 -18.84
CA LEU A 408 -10.46 -36.47 -20.25
C LEU A 408 -9.19 -35.69 -20.57
N TRP A 409 -9.01 -34.54 -19.89
CA TRP A 409 -7.86 -33.69 -20.04
C TRP A 409 -7.60 -32.90 -18.75
N ALA A 410 -6.40 -33.04 -18.22
CA ALA A 410 -5.87 -32.16 -17.19
C ALA A 410 -5.07 -31.06 -17.93
N VAL A 411 -5.64 -29.84 -18.01
CA VAL A 411 -5.14 -28.74 -18.83
C VAL A 411 -3.73 -28.37 -18.39
N GLY A 412 -2.82 -28.29 -19.36
CA GLY A 412 -1.41 -28.01 -19.10
C GLY A 412 -0.59 -29.17 -18.53
N VAL A 413 -1.19 -30.35 -18.30
CA VAL A 413 -0.51 -31.52 -17.68
C VAL A 413 -0.55 -32.76 -18.57
N CYS A 414 -1.72 -33.32 -18.83
CA CYS A 414 -1.86 -34.52 -19.63
C CYS A 414 -3.28 -34.75 -20.13
N ILE A 415 -3.41 -35.54 -21.18
CA ILE A 415 -4.66 -35.98 -21.80
C ILE A 415 -4.87 -37.48 -21.54
N SER A 416 -6.14 -37.91 -21.53
CA SER A 416 -6.57 -39.31 -21.40
C SER A 416 -6.69 -39.99 -22.75
#